data_b2aa6b8eb3f254f639771d73ae43d0ab
#
_entry.id   b2aa6b8eb3f254f639771d73ae43d0ab
#
_cell.length_a   1.000
_cell.length_b   1.000
_cell.length_c   1.000
_cell.angle_alpha   90.00
_cell.angle_beta   90.00
_cell.angle_gamma   90.00
#
_symmetry.space_group_name_H-M   'P 1'
#
loop_
_entity.id
_entity.type
_entity.pdbx_description
1 polymer ?
#
loop_
_entity_poly.entity_id
_entity_poly.type
_entity_poly.pdbx_seq_one_letter_code
_entity_poly.pdbx_strand_id
1 'polypeptide(L)'
;MSISSFLTKKFLKSLFFPAHNRGKALPKGLIRLLKKQPGFWDLPELPEIGSPLSNSGLIHDAQISISKKVNTKKCFFGVNGASGLIQSGIIAMANPGEYILMP
;
A
#
# COMPACT_ATOMS: atom_id res chain seq x y z
N MET A 1 -1.03 29.77 5.29
CA MET A 1 -0.93 28.71 6.32
C MET A 1 0.11 27.72 5.85
N SER A 2 1.18 27.45 6.61
CA SER A 2 2.22 26.50 6.20
C SER A 2 1.82 25.05 6.48
N ILE A 3 2.42 24.10 5.76
CA ILE A 3 2.20 22.66 6.00
C ILE A 3 2.56 22.31 7.45
N SER A 4 3.66 22.86 7.98
CA SER A 4 4.08 22.63 9.36
C SER A 4 3.04 23.08 10.37
N SER A 5 2.43 24.26 10.19
CA SER A 5 1.38 24.76 11.09
C SER A 5 0.10 23.92 11.01
N PHE A 6 -0.22 23.37 9.84
CA PHE A 6 -1.34 22.43 9.69
C PHE A 6 -1.08 21.11 10.43
N LEU A 7 0.13 20.54 10.31
CA LEU A 7 0.48 19.29 10.96
C LEU A 7 0.49 19.36 12.48
N THR A 8 0.80 20.53 13.06
CA THR A 8 0.80 20.74 14.52
C THR A 8 -0.56 21.05 15.10
N LYS A 9 -1.55 21.40 14.26
CA LYS A 9 -2.90 21.76 14.73
C LYS A 9 -3.55 20.57 15.43
N LYS A 10 -3.99 20.76 16.69
CA LYS A 10 -4.79 19.76 17.42
C LYS A 10 -6.22 19.78 16.89
N PHE A 11 -6.64 18.64 16.32
CA PHE A 11 -8.04 18.40 16.00
C PHE A 11 -8.68 17.62 17.14
N LEU A 12 -9.84 18.07 17.61
CA LEU A 12 -10.59 17.42 18.69
C LEU A 12 -11.04 16.01 18.31
N LYS A 13 -11.45 15.82 17.04
CA LYS A 13 -11.75 14.52 16.45
C LYS A 13 -11.16 14.48 15.05
N SER A 14 -10.50 13.37 14.71
CA SER A 14 -9.93 13.17 13.38
C SER A 14 -10.74 12.09 12.67
N LEU A 15 -11.54 12.51 11.69
CA LEU A 15 -12.30 11.63 10.80
C LEU A 15 -11.61 11.47 9.43
N PHE A 16 -10.29 11.58 9.43
CA PHE A 16 -9.51 11.48 8.19
C PHE A 16 -9.46 10.03 7.69
N PHE A 17 -9.59 9.88 6.40
CA PHE A 17 -9.17 8.69 5.69
C PHE A 17 -7.68 8.84 5.27
N PRO A 18 -6.86 7.79 5.42
CA PRO A 18 -7.12 6.49 6.06
C PRO A 18 -7.39 6.59 7.57
N ALA A 19 -8.12 5.62 8.11
CA ALA A 19 -8.61 5.62 9.49
C ALA A 19 -7.53 5.44 10.58
N HIS A 20 -6.24 5.62 10.26
CA HIS A 20 -5.16 5.51 11.24
C HIS A 20 -5.14 6.63 12.28
N ASN A 21 -6.04 7.62 12.16
CA ASN A 21 -6.23 8.72 13.10
C ASN A 21 -4.90 9.40 13.51
N ARG A 22 -4.09 9.81 12.53
CA ARG A 22 -2.76 10.41 12.71
C ARG A 22 -1.83 9.51 13.55
N GLY A 23 -1.90 8.21 13.34
CA GLY A 23 -1.08 7.21 14.00
C GLY A 23 -1.63 6.66 15.31
N LYS A 24 -2.71 7.24 15.88
CA LYS A 24 -3.28 6.79 17.16
C LYS A 24 -3.93 5.40 17.08
N ALA A 25 -4.46 5.04 15.92
CA ALA A 25 -5.11 3.75 15.68
C ALA A 25 -4.16 2.68 15.09
N LEU A 26 -2.86 2.96 15.00
CA LEU A 26 -1.88 2.00 14.51
C LEU A 26 -1.55 0.93 15.56
N PRO A 27 -1.32 -0.33 15.15
CA PRO A 27 -0.81 -1.37 16.03
C PRO A 27 0.51 -0.95 16.69
N LYS A 28 0.69 -1.29 17.99
CA LYS A 28 1.90 -0.92 18.76
C LYS A 28 3.21 -1.36 18.07
N GLY A 29 3.21 -2.53 17.42
CA GLY A 29 4.35 -3.04 16.64
C GLY A 29 4.71 -2.11 15.48
N LEU A 30 3.72 -1.66 14.71
CA LEU A 30 3.92 -0.75 13.58
C LEU A 30 4.40 0.64 14.05
N ILE A 31 3.85 1.15 15.17
CA ILE A 31 4.32 2.42 15.76
C ILE A 31 5.82 2.33 16.12
N ARG A 32 6.25 1.20 16.68
CA ARG A 32 7.67 0.97 17.04
C ARG A 32 8.56 0.98 15.80
N LEU A 33 8.11 0.35 14.73
CA LEU A 33 8.82 0.33 13.46
C LEU A 33 8.92 1.73 12.85
N LEU A 34 7.82 2.48 12.78
CA LEU A 34 7.77 3.82 12.18
C LEU A 34 8.56 4.89 12.95
N LYS A 35 9.01 4.61 14.19
CA LYS A 35 9.90 5.49 14.95
C LYS A 35 11.36 5.45 14.48
N LYS A 36 11.74 4.51 13.63
CA LYS A 36 13.08 4.46 13.05
C LYS A 36 13.25 5.55 12.00
N GLN A 37 14.48 5.94 11.73
CA GLN A 37 14.79 6.97 10.72
C GLN A 37 14.27 6.53 9.35
N PRO A 38 13.74 7.45 8.53
CA PRO A 38 13.17 7.12 7.21
C PRO A 38 14.13 6.32 6.31
N GLY A 39 15.42 6.67 6.26
CA GLY A 39 16.43 5.96 5.49
C GLY A 39 16.67 4.50 5.91
N PHE A 40 16.20 4.11 7.10
CA PHE A 40 16.26 2.71 7.52
C PHE A 40 15.33 1.80 6.68
N TRP A 41 14.29 2.37 6.08
CA TRP A 41 13.28 1.68 5.27
C TRP A 41 13.54 1.77 3.78
N ASP A 42 14.50 2.61 3.38
CA ASP A 42 14.88 2.77 1.98
C ASP A 42 15.86 1.64 1.61
N LEU A 43 15.29 0.52 1.20
CA LEU A 43 16.05 -0.67 0.82
C LEU A 43 16.05 -0.81 -0.70
N PRO A 44 17.20 -1.07 -1.32
CA PRO A 44 17.28 -1.36 -2.74
C PRO A 44 16.61 -2.70 -3.07
N GLU A 45 16.29 -2.95 -4.34
CA GLU A 45 15.77 -4.22 -4.85
C GLU A 45 16.89 -5.29 -4.86
N LEU A 46 17.27 -5.77 -3.68
CA LEU A 46 18.20 -6.89 -3.54
C LEU A 46 17.48 -8.20 -3.90
N PRO A 47 18.21 -9.24 -4.37
CA PRO A 47 17.61 -10.54 -4.71
C PRO A 47 16.78 -11.14 -3.57
N GLU A 48 17.19 -10.95 -2.31
CA GLU A 48 16.51 -11.45 -1.12
C GLU A 48 15.20 -10.71 -0.84
N ILE A 49 15.12 -9.45 -1.23
CA ILE A 49 13.92 -8.61 -1.06
C ILE A 49 12.96 -8.85 -2.23
N GLY A 50 13.49 -8.87 -3.43
CA GLY A 50 12.73 -9.00 -4.68
C GLY A 50 11.96 -7.72 -5.03
N SER A 51 11.13 -7.82 -6.05
CA SER A 51 10.19 -6.77 -6.49
C SER A 51 8.76 -7.32 -6.52
N PRO A 52 7.74 -6.46 -6.69
CA PRO A 52 6.34 -6.92 -6.80
C PRO A 52 6.09 -7.93 -7.94
N LEU A 53 6.94 -7.97 -8.95
CA LEU A 53 6.84 -8.88 -10.10
C LEU A 53 7.78 -10.10 -10.00
N SER A 54 8.64 -10.15 -8.98
CA SER A 54 9.57 -11.27 -8.76
C SER A 54 8.81 -12.53 -8.32
N ASN A 55 9.33 -13.68 -8.70
CA ASN A 55 8.80 -14.99 -8.28
C ASN A 55 9.48 -15.53 -7.01
N SER A 56 10.26 -14.69 -6.32
CA SER A 56 10.98 -15.04 -5.08
C SER A 56 11.28 -13.77 -4.29
N GLY A 57 11.75 -13.94 -3.04
CA GLY A 57 12.11 -12.84 -2.14
C GLY A 57 10.98 -12.48 -1.18
N LEU A 58 11.30 -11.60 -0.22
CA LEU A 58 10.39 -11.23 0.87
C LEU A 58 9.07 -10.60 0.39
N ILE A 59 9.11 -9.82 -0.71
CA ILE A 59 7.92 -9.20 -1.29
C ILE A 59 6.99 -10.28 -1.85
N HIS A 60 7.53 -11.26 -2.57
CA HIS A 60 6.76 -12.39 -3.09
C HIS A 60 6.11 -13.20 -1.97
N ASP A 61 6.85 -13.52 -0.90
CA ASP A 61 6.33 -14.26 0.25
C ASP A 61 5.20 -13.48 0.97
N ALA A 62 5.35 -12.16 1.08
CA ALA A 62 4.30 -11.30 1.62
C ALA A 62 3.04 -11.32 0.75
N GLN A 63 3.16 -11.28 -0.59
CA GLN A 63 2.04 -11.39 -1.52
C GLN A 63 1.32 -12.74 -1.39
N ILE A 64 2.06 -13.85 -1.28
CA ILE A 64 1.50 -15.18 -1.01
C ILE A 64 0.75 -15.20 0.33
N SER A 65 1.34 -14.65 1.38
CA SER A 65 0.72 -14.60 2.71
C SER A 65 -0.63 -13.88 2.69
N ILE A 66 -0.70 -12.73 1.99
CA ILE A 66 -1.94 -11.96 1.85
C ILE A 66 -2.94 -12.71 0.99
N SER A 67 -2.53 -13.27 -0.15
CA SER A 67 -3.45 -14.00 -1.04
C SER A 67 -4.17 -15.15 -0.30
N LYS A 68 -3.46 -15.87 0.57
CA LYS A 68 -4.05 -16.92 1.43
C LYS A 68 -5.06 -16.33 2.43
N LYS A 69 -4.75 -15.18 3.05
CA LYS A 69 -5.64 -14.56 4.05
C LYS A 69 -6.94 -14.02 3.45
N VAL A 70 -6.87 -13.48 2.24
CA VAL A 70 -8.06 -12.94 1.54
C VAL A 70 -8.70 -13.94 0.58
N ASN A 71 -8.23 -15.20 0.58
CA ASN A 71 -8.71 -16.29 -0.25
C ASN A 71 -8.74 -15.95 -1.74
N THR A 72 -7.64 -15.40 -2.24
CA THR A 72 -7.47 -15.10 -3.66
C THR A 72 -6.37 -15.95 -4.28
N LYS A 73 -6.43 -16.14 -5.59
CA LYS A 73 -5.46 -16.95 -6.33
C LYS A 73 -4.06 -16.32 -6.33
N LYS A 74 -4.00 -14.98 -6.45
CA LYS A 74 -2.77 -14.19 -6.40
C LYS A 74 -3.04 -12.81 -5.81
N CYS A 75 -2.01 -12.19 -5.26
CA CYS A 75 -2.01 -10.81 -4.80
C CYS A 75 -0.79 -10.12 -5.41
N PHE A 76 -0.96 -8.88 -5.85
CA PHE A 76 0.12 -8.04 -6.35
C PHE A 76 0.14 -6.73 -5.58
N PHE A 77 1.31 -6.32 -5.11
CA PHE A 77 1.49 -4.99 -4.54
C PHE A 77 1.71 -3.98 -5.65
N GLY A 78 0.98 -2.87 -5.59
CA GLY A 78 1.15 -1.75 -6.51
C GLY A 78 1.68 -0.54 -5.79
N VAL A 79 2.56 0.21 -6.47
CA VAL A 79 3.18 1.43 -5.93
C VAL A 79 2.53 2.72 -6.45
N ASN A 80 1.65 2.61 -7.46
CA ASN A 80 0.99 3.75 -8.13
C ASN A 80 -0.39 4.06 -7.55
N GLY A 81 -0.65 3.64 -6.30
CA GLY A 81 -1.94 3.81 -5.64
C GLY A 81 -3.07 2.95 -6.23
N ALA A 82 -4.26 3.06 -5.65
CA ALA A 82 -5.42 2.28 -6.07
C ALA A 82 -5.83 2.55 -7.53
N SER A 83 -5.74 3.79 -7.99
CA SER A 83 -6.09 4.15 -9.38
C SER A 83 -5.22 3.41 -10.39
N GLY A 84 -3.91 3.31 -10.16
CA GLY A 84 -3.00 2.55 -11.03
C GLY A 84 -3.34 1.06 -11.07
N LEU A 85 -3.70 0.47 -9.93
CA LEU A 85 -4.11 -0.94 -9.86
C LEU A 85 -5.45 -1.19 -10.56
N ILE A 86 -6.42 -0.29 -10.43
CA ILE A 86 -7.71 -0.37 -11.12
C ILE A 86 -7.50 -0.29 -12.64
N GLN A 87 -6.72 0.68 -13.11
CA GLN A 87 -6.37 0.81 -14.52
C GLN A 87 -5.68 -0.45 -15.07
N SER A 88 -4.71 -0.98 -14.33
CA SER A 88 -4.03 -2.23 -14.71
C SER A 88 -5.00 -3.41 -14.78
N GLY A 89 -5.93 -3.52 -13.84
CA GLY A 89 -6.98 -4.54 -13.82
C GLY A 89 -7.92 -4.42 -15.03
N ILE A 90 -8.33 -3.22 -15.38
CA ILE A 90 -9.16 -2.95 -16.56
C ILE A 90 -8.44 -3.38 -17.84
N ILE A 91 -7.19 -2.94 -18.02
CA ILE A 91 -6.37 -3.29 -19.20
C ILE A 91 -6.16 -4.80 -19.31
N ALA A 92 -6.02 -5.49 -18.17
CA ALA A 92 -5.81 -6.94 -18.17
C ALA A 92 -7.08 -7.76 -18.50
N MET A 93 -8.27 -7.18 -18.32
CA MET A 93 -9.56 -7.88 -18.50
C MET A 93 -10.32 -7.50 -19.77
N ALA A 94 -10.04 -6.36 -20.36
CA ALA A 94 -10.75 -5.83 -21.52
C ALA A 94 -9.85 -5.71 -22.73
N ASN A 95 -10.34 -6.15 -23.89
CA ASN A 95 -9.67 -5.95 -25.17
C ASN A 95 -10.04 -4.59 -25.79
N PRO A 96 -9.21 -4.06 -26.69
CA PRO A 96 -9.55 -2.84 -27.43
C PRO A 96 -10.89 -2.99 -28.16
N GLY A 97 -11.81 -2.05 -27.92
CA GLY A 97 -13.16 -2.05 -28.51
C GLY A 97 -14.24 -2.71 -27.66
N GLU A 98 -13.89 -3.35 -26.54
CA GLU A 98 -14.89 -3.86 -25.59
C GLU A 98 -15.42 -2.76 -24.69
N TYR A 99 -16.69 -2.91 -24.26
CA TYR A 99 -17.35 -1.97 -23.34
C TYR A 99 -17.20 -2.45 -21.91
N ILE A 100 -16.89 -1.53 -20.99
CA ILE A 100 -16.83 -1.77 -19.57
C ILE A 100 -17.94 -0.96 -18.91
N LEU A 101 -18.86 -1.63 -18.22
CA LEU A 101 -19.87 -0.97 -17.42
C LEU A 101 -19.28 -0.63 -16.04
N MET A 102 -19.30 0.65 -15.68
CA MET A 102 -18.87 1.11 -14.36
C MET A 102 -20.04 1.79 -13.65
N PRO A 103 -20.12 1.66 -12.31
CA PRO A 103 -21.15 2.33 -11.52
C PRO A 103 -21.00 3.85 -11.51
#